data_8582baae6515820a578f168f39652576
#
_entry.id   8582baae6515820a578f168f39652576
#
_cell.length_a   1.000
_cell.length_b   1.000
_cell.length_c   1.000
_cell.angle_alpha   90.00
_cell.angle_beta   90.00
_cell.angle_gamma   90.00
#
_symmetry.space_group_name_H-M   'P 1'
#
loop_
_entity.id
_entity.type
_entity.pdbx_description
1 polymer ?
#
loop_
_entity_poly.entity_id
_entity_poly.type
_entity_poly.pdbx_seq_one_letter_code
_entity_poly.pdbx_strand_id
1 'polypeptide(L)'
;PEEGGIIKKRWIKDWEDEEPPSCDFVVQTFDTAFSTSNTADYSVIQTWGIFHMNNQNDDGYEDFASHLILLGNIKGRFEYPELRRLAQKLYNKHKPDVCMVEKKASGQSLIQDMRRSGLPVMEYLPDRDKVSRVYAATPIMEAGRLWIPKGKKWADDLIEELIRFPNAAHDDQVDALTMAVHY
;
A
#
# COMPACT_ATOMS: atom_id res chain seq x y z
N PRO A 1 3.63 -12.67 20.52
CA PRO A 1 2.52 -12.11 21.27
C PRO A 1 2.10 -10.80 20.63
N GLU A 2 0.82 -10.62 20.49
CA GLU A 2 0.18 -9.44 19.87
C GLU A 2 0.27 -8.17 20.74
N GLU A 3 0.97 -8.23 21.85
CA GLU A 3 0.86 -7.25 22.94
C GLU A 3 1.78 -6.02 22.83
N GLY A 4 2.37 -5.75 21.70
CA GLY A 4 3.24 -4.58 21.56
C GLY A 4 3.05 -3.75 20.31
N GLY A 5 2.27 -4.21 19.37
CA GLY A 5 2.07 -3.53 18.09
C GLY A 5 0.90 -2.54 18.10
N ILE A 6 1.00 -1.51 17.28
CA ILE A 6 -0.06 -0.53 17.07
C ILE A 6 -1.23 -1.16 16.31
N ILE A 7 -0.91 -1.98 15.29
CA ILE A 7 -1.89 -2.63 14.43
C ILE A 7 -2.17 -4.03 14.94
N LYS A 8 -3.44 -4.35 15.16
CA LYS A 8 -3.87 -5.67 15.65
C LYS A 8 -4.19 -6.59 14.48
N LYS A 9 -3.68 -7.82 14.53
CA LYS A 9 -3.92 -8.82 13.48
C LYS A 9 -5.40 -9.04 13.21
N ARG A 10 -6.24 -9.03 14.24
CA ARG A 10 -7.69 -9.21 14.10
C ARG A 10 -8.39 -8.13 13.30
N TRP A 11 -7.77 -6.98 13.10
CA TRP A 11 -8.33 -5.90 12.28
C TRP A 11 -8.17 -6.15 10.78
N ILE A 12 -7.19 -6.95 10.40
CA ILE A 12 -6.91 -7.27 8.99
C ILE A 12 -7.85 -8.39 8.56
N LYS A 13 -8.63 -8.14 7.50
CA LYS A 13 -9.58 -9.11 6.96
C LYS A 13 -8.95 -9.92 5.84
N ASP A 14 -9.20 -11.22 5.84
CA ASP A 14 -8.77 -12.12 4.79
C ASP A 14 -9.76 -12.10 3.63
N TRP A 15 -9.24 -11.87 2.42
CA TRP A 15 -10.02 -12.07 1.19
C TRP A 15 -9.78 -13.49 0.72
N GLU A 16 -10.83 -14.32 0.72
CA GLU A 16 -10.69 -15.75 0.48
C GLU A 16 -10.90 -16.16 -0.96
N ASP A 17 -11.61 -15.35 -1.77
CA ASP A 17 -11.83 -15.64 -3.18
C ASP A 17 -10.54 -15.45 -3.98
N GLU A 18 -10.37 -16.25 -5.04
CA GLU A 18 -9.20 -16.12 -5.93
C GLU A 18 -9.18 -14.78 -6.66
N GLU A 19 -10.35 -14.34 -7.12
CA GLU A 19 -10.49 -13.08 -7.82
C GLU A 19 -10.79 -11.94 -6.84
N PRO A 20 -10.14 -10.79 -7.00
CA PRO A 20 -10.48 -9.63 -6.20
C PRO A 20 -11.87 -9.10 -6.54
N PRO A 21 -12.48 -8.30 -5.66
CA PRO A 21 -13.74 -7.65 -5.99
C PRO A 21 -13.55 -6.64 -7.12
N SER A 22 -14.64 -6.28 -7.78
CA SER A 22 -14.62 -5.14 -8.70
C SER A 22 -14.33 -3.87 -7.92
N CYS A 23 -13.31 -3.13 -8.34
CA CYS A 23 -12.86 -1.92 -7.66
C CYS A 23 -13.29 -0.67 -8.44
N ASP A 24 -13.77 0.33 -7.70
CA ASP A 24 -14.18 1.62 -8.28
C ASP A 24 -12.97 2.50 -8.61
N PHE A 25 -11.89 2.30 -7.87
CA PHE A 25 -10.67 3.10 -7.99
C PHE A 25 -9.46 2.24 -7.63
N VAL A 26 -8.34 2.45 -8.31
CA VAL A 26 -7.08 1.74 -8.04
C VAL A 26 -5.97 2.74 -7.79
N VAL A 27 -5.28 2.57 -6.66
CA VAL A 27 -4.16 3.42 -6.23
C VAL A 27 -2.90 2.58 -6.18
N GLN A 28 -1.83 3.06 -6.78
CA GLN A 28 -0.49 2.52 -6.53
C GLN A 28 0.30 3.48 -5.65
N THR A 29 1.05 2.94 -4.70
CA THR A 29 1.90 3.70 -3.81
C THR A 29 3.34 3.24 -3.94
N PHE A 30 4.26 4.21 -3.99
CA PHE A 30 5.69 3.99 -4.21
C PHE A 30 6.46 4.61 -3.04
N ASP A 31 7.06 3.77 -2.22
CA ASP A 31 8.10 4.17 -1.27
C ASP A 31 9.44 3.71 -1.84
N THR A 32 10.19 4.66 -2.40
CA THR A 32 11.38 4.35 -3.18
C THR A 32 12.66 4.53 -2.38
N ALA A 33 13.57 3.61 -2.59
CA ALA A 33 14.96 3.74 -2.20
C ALA A 33 15.79 3.15 -3.32
N PHE A 34 16.84 3.85 -3.75
CA PHE A 34 17.84 3.27 -4.62
C PHE A 34 19.20 3.77 -4.20
N SER A 35 20.10 2.83 -4.03
CA SER A 35 21.45 3.08 -3.63
C SER A 35 22.36 2.05 -4.29
N THR A 36 23.57 2.45 -4.53
CA THR A 36 24.64 1.58 -5.02
C THR A 36 25.28 0.75 -3.90
N SER A 37 24.87 0.95 -2.65
CA SER A 37 25.41 0.23 -1.50
C SER A 37 24.53 -0.96 -1.12
N ASN A 38 25.15 -2.03 -0.64
CA ASN A 38 24.49 -3.24 -0.16
C ASN A 38 23.64 -3.02 1.11
N THR A 39 23.67 -1.81 1.67
CA THR A 39 22.92 -1.42 2.87
C THR A 39 21.66 -0.59 2.53
N ALA A 40 21.33 -0.48 1.26
CA ALA A 40 20.18 0.29 0.82
C ALA A 40 18.87 -0.28 1.38
N ASP A 41 17.97 0.61 1.74
CA ASP A 41 16.61 0.28 2.08
C ASP A 41 15.87 -0.33 0.87
N TYR A 42 14.77 -1.00 1.16
CA TYR A 42 13.92 -1.56 0.13
C TYR A 42 13.06 -0.50 -0.54
N SER A 43 12.84 -0.67 -1.83
CA SER A 43 11.73 -0.02 -2.51
C SER A 43 10.49 -0.89 -2.40
N VAL A 44 9.34 -0.27 -2.15
CA VAL A 44 8.06 -0.95 -2.05
C VAL A 44 7.07 -0.31 -3.02
N ILE A 45 6.39 -1.15 -3.80
CA ILE A 45 5.29 -0.73 -4.66
C ILE A 45 4.07 -1.55 -4.27
N GLN A 46 3.03 -0.87 -3.82
CA GLN A 46 1.75 -1.51 -3.49
C GLN A 46 0.67 -1.05 -4.44
N THR A 47 -0.21 -1.97 -4.80
CA THR A 47 -1.43 -1.67 -5.57
C THR A 47 -2.63 -1.99 -4.70
N TRP A 48 -3.47 -0.99 -4.49
CA TRP A 48 -4.67 -1.07 -3.67
C TRP A 48 -5.91 -0.79 -4.49
N GLY A 49 -6.93 -1.62 -4.32
CA GLY A 49 -8.25 -1.37 -4.88
C GLY A 49 -9.18 -0.78 -3.84
N ILE A 50 -9.99 0.19 -4.24
CA ILE A 50 -11.06 0.76 -3.43
C ILE A 50 -12.37 0.20 -3.94
N PHE A 51 -13.14 -0.42 -3.06
CA PHE A 51 -14.42 -1.04 -3.41
C PHE A 51 -15.46 -0.81 -2.33
N HIS A 52 -16.70 -1.02 -2.67
CA HIS A 52 -17.84 -0.92 -1.77
C HIS A 52 -18.54 -2.28 -1.68
N MET A 53 -18.89 -2.68 -0.48
CA MET A 53 -19.65 -3.89 -0.24
C MET A 53 -21.13 -3.53 -0.16
N ASN A 54 -21.97 -4.26 -0.90
CA ASN A 54 -23.44 -4.12 -0.85
C ASN A 54 -24.00 -4.88 0.37
N ASN A 55 -23.60 -4.47 1.56
CA ASN A 55 -24.09 -5.03 2.80
C ASN A 55 -25.09 -4.06 3.43
N GLN A 56 -26.22 -4.60 3.85
CA GLN A 56 -27.10 -3.87 4.77
C GLN A 56 -26.54 -4.06 6.18
N ASN A 57 -26.46 -2.98 6.92
CA ASN A 57 -26.21 -3.06 8.37
C ASN A 57 -27.36 -3.80 9.05
N ASP A 58 -27.14 -4.26 10.29
CA ASP A 58 -28.18 -4.91 11.11
C ASP A 58 -29.46 -4.05 11.23
N ASP A 59 -29.32 -2.74 11.03
CA ASP A 59 -30.43 -1.77 11.03
C ASP A 59 -31.09 -1.58 9.65
N GLY A 60 -30.66 -2.34 8.61
CA GLY A 60 -31.23 -2.28 7.27
C GLY A 60 -30.74 -1.13 6.38
N TYR A 61 -29.74 -0.37 6.82
CA TYR A 61 -29.13 0.69 6.03
C TYR A 61 -28.00 0.13 5.17
N GLU A 62 -27.88 0.64 3.94
CA GLU A 62 -26.75 0.29 3.05
C GLU A 62 -25.44 0.86 3.62
N ASP A 63 -24.42 0.01 3.66
CA ASP A 63 -23.07 0.44 4.01
C ASP A 63 -22.37 0.99 2.78
N PHE A 64 -22.24 2.30 2.70
CA PHE A 64 -21.53 2.99 1.62
C PHE A 64 -20.04 3.22 1.93
N ALA A 65 -19.51 2.63 2.99
CA ALA A 65 -18.13 2.80 3.37
C ALA A 65 -17.19 2.20 2.33
N SER A 66 -16.10 2.90 2.08
CA SER A 66 -15.04 2.43 1.20
C SER A 66 -14.19 1.37 1.92
N HIS A 67 -13.92 0.29 1.21
CA HIS A 67 -13.00 -0.76 1.63
C HIS A 67 -11.74 -0.73 0.77
N LEU A 68 -10.63 -1.14 1.35
CA LEU A 68 -9.36 -1.30 0.66
C LEU A 68 -8.99 -2.77 0.54
N ILE A 69 -8.53 -3.17 -0.63
CA ILE A 69 -7.98 -4.51 -0.85
C ILE A 69 -6.60 -4.42 -1.51
N LEU A 70 -5.66 -5.20 -0.99
CA LEU A 70 -4.34 -5.32 -1.58
C LEU A 70 -4.41 -6.15 -2.86
N LEU A 71 -4.06 -5.54 -4.00
CA LEU A 71 -4.03 -6.20 -5.31
C LEU A 71 -2.63 -6.67 -5.70
N GLY A 72 -1.60 -6.03 -5.16
CA GLY A 72 -0.21 -6.39 -5.40
C GLY A 72 0.71 -5.71 -4.40
N ASN A 73 1.83 -6.37 -4.12
CA ASN A 73 2.83 -5.87 -3.18
C ASN A 73 4.21 -6.36 -3.62
N ILE A 74 5.07 -5.45 -3.99
CA ILE A 74 6.44 -5.76 -4.40
C ILE A 74 7.40 -5.02 -3.49
N LYS A 75 8.31 -5.76 -2.91
CA LYS A 75 9.39 -5.25 -2.07
C LYS A 75 10.70 -5.78 -2.61
N GLY A 76 11.67 -4.91 -2.83
CA GLY A 76 12.97 -5.33 -3.32
C GLY A 76 13.98 -4.20 -3.30
N ARG A 77 15.22 -4.56 -3.57
CA ARG A 77 16.31 -3.62 -3.81
C ARG A 77 16.52 -3.51 -5.30
N PHE A 78 16.21 -2.36 -5.85
CA PHE A 78 16.26 -2.11 -7.28
C PHE A 78 17.23 -0.98 -7.60
N GLU A 79 17.99 -1.14 -8.66
CA GLU A 79 18.63 0.00 -9.31
C GLU A 79 17.57 0.81 -10.06
N TYR A 80 17.82 2.09 -10.27
CA TYR A 80 16.84 2.99 -10.87
C TYR A 80 16.27 2.51 -12.22
N PRO A 81 17.10 2.00 -13.19
CA PRO A 81 16.52 1.52 -14.45
C PRO A 81 15.55 0.35 -14.26
N GLU A 82 15.80 -0.54 -13.31
CA GLU A 82 14.93 -1.65 -12.99
C GLU A 82 13.62 -1.14 -12.37
N LEU A 83 13.72 -0.20 -11.43
CA LEU A 83 12.55 0.40 -10.77
C LEU A 83 11.64 1.10 -11.78
N ARG A 84 12.22 1.84 -12.72
CA ARG A 84 11.48 2.51 -13.79
C ARG A 84 10.72 1.51 -14.68
N ARG A 85 11.38 0.44 -15.11
CA ARG A 85 10.75 -0.63 -15.91
C ARG A 85 9.64 -1.34 -15.14
N LEU A 86 9.88 -1.60 -13.86
CA LEU A 86 8.91 -2.22 -12.98
C LEU A 86 7.66 -1.33 -12.81
N ALA A 87 7.85 -0.04 -12.62
CA ALA A 87 6.74 0.92 -12.53
C ALA A 87 5.85 0.88 -13.78
N GLN A 88 6.46 0.88 -14.97
CA GLN A 88 5.72 0.78 -16.22
C GLN A 88 4.98 -0.56 -16.36
N LYS A 89 5.64 -1.65 -15.99
CA LYS A 89 5.04 -2.99 -16.02
C LYS A 89 3.82 -3.10 -15.11
N LEU A 90 3.93 -2.58 -13.89
CA LEU A 90 2.86 -2.61 -12.93
C LEU A 90 1.70 -1.69 -13.31
N TYR A 91 2.01 -0.54 -13.91
CA TYR A 91 0.98 0.31 -14.50
C TYR A 91 0.19 -0.43 -15.60
N ASN A 92 0.89 -1.10 -16.50
CA ASN A 92 0.25 -1.85 -17.57
C ASN A 92 -0.61 -2.99 -17.05
N LYS A 93 -0.18 -3.64 -15.97
CA LYS A 93 -0.90 -4.76 -15.35
C LYS A 93 -2.16 -4.31 -14.61
N HIS A 94 -2.06 -3.29 -13.78
CA HIS A 94 -3.11 -2.90 -12.83
C HIS A 94 -3.94 -1.71 -13.30
N LYS A 95 -3.44 -0.92 -14.28
CA LYS A 95 -4.12 0.29 -14.78
C LYS A 95 -4.61 1.21 -13.66
N PRO A 96 -3.73 1.62 -12.73
CA PRO A 96 -4.16 2.46 -11.62
C PRO A 96 -4.67 3.81 -12.09
N ASP A 97 -5.60 4.35 -11.32
CA ASP A 97 -6.13 5.70 -11.53
C ASP A 97 -5.14 6.76 -11.05
N VAL A 98 -4.33 6.42 -10.05
CA VAL A 98 -3.27 7.28 -9.55
C VAL A 98 -2.07 6.47 -9.06
N CYS A 99 -0.88 7.00 -9.33
CA CYS A 99 0.39 6.51 -8.80
C CYS A 99 0.93 7.55 -7.82
N MET A 100 0.87 7.26 -6.53
CA MET A 100 1.41 8.14 -5.49
C MET A 100 2.87 7.80 -5.24
N VAL A 101 3.75 8.76 -5.44
CA VAL A 101 5.19 8.59 -5.20
C VAL A 101 5.63 9.55 -4.11
N GLU A 102 6.25 9.02 -3.06
CA GLU A 102 6.75 9.85 -1.97
C GLU A 102 7.81 10.82 -2.48
N LYS A 103 7.62 12.10 -2.13
CA LYS A 103 8.54 13.17 -2.50
C LYS A 103 9.79 13.11 -1.63
N LYS A 104 10.84 12.50 -2.16
CA LYS A 104 12.17 12.46 -1.57
C LYS A 104 13.20 12.30 -2.68
N ALA A 105 14.49 12.43 -2.38
CA ALA A 105 15.55 12.42 -3.38
C ALA A 105 15.46 11.21 -4.34
N SER A 106 15.20 10.03 -3.81
CA SER A 106 15.05 8.80 -4.60
C SER A 106 13.81 8.76 -5.48
N GLY A 107 12.76 9.50 -5.14
CA GLY A 107 11.51 9.53 -5.89
C GLY A 107 11.47 10.53 -7.05
N GLN A 108 12.34 11.53 -7.06
CA GLN A 108 12.27 12.64 -8.02
C GLN A 108 12.44 12.20 -9.47
N SER A 109 13.46 11.40 -9.75
CA SER A 109 13.70 10.89 -11.11
C SER A 109 12.59 10.00 -11.59
N LEU A 110 12.04 9.18 -10.71
CA LEU A 110 10.92 8.30 -11.02
C LEU A 110 9.66 9.11 -11.35
N ILE A 111 9.35 10.12 -10.55
CA ILE A 111 8.22 11.03 -10.81
C ILE A 111 8.34 11.67 -12.19
N GLN A 112 9.50 12.19 -12.53
CA GLN A 112 9.73 12.84 -13.82
C GLN A 112 9.55 11.87 -14.98
N ASP A 113 10.15 10.68 -14.91
CA ASP A 113 10.06 9.68 -15.97
C ASP A 113 8.64 9.12 -16.13
N MET A 114 7.94 8.88 -15.03
CA MET A 114 6.55 8.44 -15.09
C MET A 114 5.65 9.50 -15.73
N ARG A 115 5.83 10.77 -15.39
CA ARG A 115 5.08 11.87 -16.03
C ARG A 115 5.36 11.96 -17.52
N ARG A 116 6.61 11.84 -17.95
CA ARG A 116 6.99 11.84 -19.36
C ARG A 116 6.35 10.67 -20.12
N SER A 117 6.16 9.55 -19.46
CA SER A 117 5.49 8.37 -20.02
C SER A 117 3.97 8.46 -20.00
N GLY A 118 3.41 9.56 -19.50
CA GLY A 118 1.97 9.78 -19.44
C GLY A 118 1.23 9.05 -18.31
N LEU A 119 1.96 8.57 -17.29
CA LEU A 119 1.34 7.92 -16.15
C LEU A 119 0.71 8.94 -15.18
N PRO A 120 -0.41 8.59 -14.53
CA PRO A 120 -1.10 9.50 -13.61
C PRO A 120 -0.40 9.62 -12.26
N VAL A 121 0.71 10.34 -12.21
CA VAL A 121 1.56 10.48 -11.02
C VAL A 121 1.12 11.63 -10.14
N MET A 122 1.05 11.35 -8.83
CA MET A 122 0.87 12.36 -7.79
C MET A 122 2.04 12.27 -6.79
N GLU A 123 2.63 13.42 -6.49
CA GLU A 123 3.64 13.51 -5.43
C GLU A 123 2.95 13.43 -4.07
N TYR A 124 3.53 12.65 -3.17
CA TYR A 124 3.08 12.55 -1.79
C TYR A 124 4.17 13.10 -0.85
N LEU A 125 3.81 14.10 -0.07
CA LEU A 125 4.69 14.67 0.95
C LEU A 125 4.10 14.36 2.33
N PRO A 126 4.74 13.49 3.14
CA PRO A 126 4.28 13.21 4.49
C PRO A 126 4.29 14.48 5.35
N ASP A 127 3.20 14.75 6.06
CA ASP A 127 3.03 15.93 6.90
C ASP A 127 3.24 15.67 8.39
N ARG A 128 3.47 14.42 8.77
CA ARG A 128 3.67 14.00 10.15
C ARG A 128 4.62 12.80 10.22
N ASP A 129 5.07 12.46 11.44
CA ASP A 129 5.96 11.34 11.64
C ASP A 129 5.28 9.98 11.33
N LYS A 130 6.08 8.94 11.15
CA LYS A 130 5.62 7.62 10.74
C LYS A 130 4.61 7.01 11.72
N VAL A 131 4.88 7.06 13.01
CA VAL A 131 4.00 6.51 14.04
C VAL A 131 2.64 7.22 14.02
N SER A 132 2.63 8.54 13.91
CA SER A 132 1.40 9.33 13.81
C SER A 132 0.59 8.98 12.56
N ARG A 133 1.25 8.76 11.42
CA ARG A 133 0.58 8.32 10.19
C ARG A 133 -0.08 6.95 10.35
N VAL A 134 0.59 6.03 11.02
CA VAL A 134 0.03 4.70 11.29
C VAL A 134 -1.20 4.81 12.19
N TYR A 135 -1.12 5.58 13.27
CA TYR A 135 -2.28 5.81 14.14
C TYR A 135 -3.46 6.40 13.38
N ALA A 136 -3.22 7.33 12.46
CA ALA A 136 -4.28 7.93 11.63
C ALA A 136 -4.90 6.93 10.66
N ALA A 137 -4.21 5.86 10.31
CA ALA A 137 -4.72 4.79 9.44
C ALA A 137 -5.49 3.70 10.18
N THR A 138 -5.34 3.58 11.50
CA THR A 138 -5.95 2.51 12.28
C THR A 138 -7.49 2.48 12.27
N PRO A 139 -8.22 3.60 12.19
CA PRO A 139 -9.69 3.54 12.16
C PRO A 139 -10.28 2.71 11.01
N ILE A 140 -9.69 2.77 9.83
CA ILE A 140 -10.12 1.95 8.69
C ILE A 140 -9.90 0.45 8.97
N MET A 141 -8.74 0.12 9.54
CA MET A 141 -8.40 -1.26 9.89
C MET A 141 -9.31 -1.81 11.00
N GLU A 142 -9.48 -1.02 12.07
CA GLU A 142 -10.34 -1.39 13.19
C GLU A 142 -11.79 -1.60 12.76
N ALA A 143 -12.26 -0.81 11.80
CA ALA A 143 -13.61 -0.96 11.21
C ALA A 143 -13.76 -2.19 10.31
N GLY A 144 -12.69 -2.99 10.11
CA GLY A 144 -12.72 -4.17 9.24
C GLY A 144 -12.77 -3.85 7.75
N ARG A 145 -12.21 -2.72 7.34
CA ARG A 145 -12.24 -2.25 5.94
C ARG A 145 -10.92 -2.41 5.20
N LEU A 146 -9.95 -3.11 5.78
CA LEU A 146 -8.70 -3.46 5.14
C LEU A 146 -8.66 -4.96 4.86
N TRP A 147 -8.55 -5.31 3.56
CA TRP A 147 -8.59 -6.68 3.08
C TRP A 147 -7.26 -7.07 2.45
N ILE A 148 -6.77 -8.25 2.79
CA ILE A 148 -5.54 -8.82 2.24
C ILE A 148 -5.84 -10.21 1.70
N PRO A 149 -5.40 -10.53 0.46
CA PRO A 149 -5.65 -11.86 -0.12
C PRO A 149 -5.03 -12.96 0.71
N LYS A 150 -5.83 -13.97 1.02
CA LYS A 150 -5.37 -15.13 1.78
C LYS A 150 -4.52 -16.06 0.91
N GLY A 151 -3.45 -16.59 1.50
CA GLY A 151 -2.62 -17.59 0.83
C GLY A 151 -1.64 -17.04 -0.21
N LYS A 152 -1.45 -15.73 -0.27
CA LYS A 152 -0.45 -15.09 -1.12
C LYS A 152 0.79 -14.75 -0.30
N LYS A 153 1.92 -15.35 -0.63
CA LYS A 153 3.17 -15.14 0.10
C LYS A 153 3.58 -13.66 0.13
N TRP A 154 3.43 -12.96 -0.99
CA TRP A 154 3.76 -11.54 -1.08
C TRP A 154 2.86 -10.65 -0.20
N ALA A 155 1.67 -11.12 0.15
CA ALA A 155 0.77 -10.43 1.07
C ALA A 155 1.10 -10.76 2.53
N ASP A 156 1.55 -11.97 2.81
CA ASP A 156 1.90 -12.42 4.17
C ASP A 156 3.06 -11.60 4.73
N ASP A 157 4.03 -11.24 3.91
CA ASP A 157 5.15 -10.39 4.33
C ASP A 157 4.68 -9.01 4.82
N LEU A 158 3.67 -8.44 4.18
CA LEU A 158 3.06 -7.19 4.63
C LEU A 158 2.38 -7.35 5.98
N ILE A 159 1.61 -8.42 6.17
CA ILE A 159 0.92 -8.68 7.45
C ILE A 159 1.92 -8.77 8.61
N GLU A 160 3.01 -9.49 8.41
CA GLU A 160 4.07 -9.60 9.44
C GLU A 160 4.67 -8.24 9.80
N GLU A 161 4.97 -7.42 8.81
CA GLU A 161 5.52 -6.08 9.02
C GLU A 161 4.54 -5.18 9.76
N LEU A 162 3.26 -5.21 9.38
CA LEU A 162 2.20 -4.43 10.03
C LEU A 162 2.06 -4.78 11.51
N ILE A 163 2.02 -6.05 11.83
CA ILE A 163 1.84 -6.53 13.21
C ILE A 163 3.03 -6.17 14.10
N ARG A 164 4.24 -6.20 13.55
CA ARG A 164 5.47 -5.89 14.28
C ARG A 164 5.74 -4.40 14.44
N PHE A 165 5.14 -3.56 13.60
CA PHE A 165 5.38 -2.12 13.66
C PHE A 165 5.04 -1.56 15.06
N PRO A 166 5.88 -0.70 15.69
CA PRO A 166 7.08 -0.06 15.15
C PRO A 166 8.39 -0.82 15.42
N ASN A 167 8.36 -2.05 15.86
CA ASN A 167 9.53 -2.82 16.35
C ASN A 167 10.19 -3.68 15.24
N ALA A 168 9.72 -3.63 14.01
CA ALA A 168 10.33 -4.34 12.90
C ALA A 168 11.63 -3.68 12.44
N ALA A 169 12.55 -4.49 11.92
CA ALA A 169 13.82 -4.00 11.35
C ALA A 169 13.58 -3.14 10.10
N HIS A 170 12.52 -3.44 9.33
CA HIS A 170 12.10 -2.70 8.14
C HIS A 170 10.61 -2.40 8.22
N ASP A 171 10.22 -1.20 7.79
CA ASP A 171 8.84 -0.71 7.84
C ASP A 171 8.39 -0.01 6.55
N ASP A 172 9.09 -0.28 5.44
CA ASP A 172 8.83 0.35 4.15
C ASP A 172 7.44 0.00 3.59
N GLN A 173 6.96 -1.21 3.85
CA GLN A 173 5.63 -1.63 3.43
C GLN A 173 4.52 -0.91 4.22
N VAL A 174 4.79 -0.60 5.48
CA VAL A 174 3.88 0.19 6.32
C VAL A 174 3.73 1.61 5.75
N ASP A 175 4.83 2.22 5.32
CA ASP A 175 4.80 3.54 4.70
C ASP A 175 3.95 3.56 3.42
N ALA A 176 4.11 2.56 2.56
CA ALA A 176 3.32 2.44 1.34
C ALA A 176 1.82 2.28 1.62
N LEU A 177 1.46 1.49 2.65
CA LEU A 177 0.07 1.35 3.07
C LEU A 177 -0.51 2.66 3.58
N THR A 178 0.22 3.39 4.43
CA THR A 178 -0.29 4.65 4.98
C THR A 178 -0.53 5.70 3.90
N MET A 179 0.28 5.73 2.84
CA MET A 179 0.02 6.56 1.67
C MET A 179 -1.35 6.25 1.04
N ALA A 180 -1.66 4.98 0.85
CA ALA A 180 -2.93 4.56 0.26
C ALA A 180 -4.13 4.94 1.14
N VAL A 181 -4.01 4.76 2.44
CA VAL A 181 -5.08 5.09 3.41
C VAL A 181 -5.35 6.58 3.45
N HIS A 182 -4.31 7.41 3.32
CA HIS A 182 -4.41 8.86 3.37
C HIS A 182 -4.78 9.50 2.03
N TYR A 183 -4.92 8.71 0.99
CA TYR A 183 -5.46 9.19 -0.29
C TYR A 183 -6.94 9.45 -0.15
#